data_021917eb9111fa9939bd43079ae00674
#
_entry.id   021917eb9111fa9939bd43079ae00674
#
_cell.length_a   1.000
_cell.length_b   1.000
_cell.length_c   1.000
_cell.angle_alpha   90.00
_cell.angle_beta   90.00
_cell.angle_gamma   90.00
#
_symmetry.space_group_name_H-M   'P 1'
#
loop_
_entity.id
_entity.type
_entity.pdbx_description
1 polymer ?
#
loop_
_entity_poly.entity_id
_entity_poly.type
_entity_poly.pdbx_seq_one_letter_code
_entity_poly.pdbx_strand_id
1 'polypeptide(L)'
;YTSFDGQIKYADYDYYDFVPDQGVFAKSYMEYPYDFCSETILCDYICGMIDEGEYCFALWNETIITNYLYKKQNPGIYGHGCFVYGYDRDKKVFYTQGYFDNENWEHAQIPFDIFYEALSYCSEKGEITLIGYREISDYKWESNISKIIRELNVYARNSRRDCEDTRYDLNAELSFFSNLRVGAPVHVPSLYCIYEHKKLFEKRLDFMKKEGAPIKESDLNLAKELVRASHKVKLLGINYNSNPCEASFAAMLGAAKNLIELERGFCSTTRSLGL
;
A
#
# COMPACT_ATOMS: atom_id res chain seq x y z
N TYR A 1 -11.06 1.90 -1.83
CA TYR A 1 -12.12 1.68 -2.82
C TYR A 1 -12.16 0.22 -3.26
N THR A 2 -13.24 -0.19 -3.89
CA THR A 2 -13.36 -1.50 -4.56
C THR A 2 -13.31 -1.24 -6.06
N SER A 3 -12.39 -1.89 -6.76
CA SER A 3 -12.31 -1.82 -8.22
C SER A 3 -13.30 -2.79 -8.88
N PHE A 4 -13.42 -2.74 -10.20
CA PHE A 4 -14.31 -3.59 -11.01
C PHE A 4 -14.11 -5.09 -10.77
N ASP A 5 -12.89 -5.54 -10.47
CA ASP A 5 -12.56 -6.92 -10.10
C ASP A 5 -13.00 -7.30 -8.68
N GLY A 6 -13.68 -6.42 -7.95
CA GLY A 6 -14.18 -6.65 -6.60
C GLY A 6 -13.10 -6.63 -5.51
N GLN A 7 -11.89 -6.24 -5.83
CA GLN A 7 -10.79 -6.15 -4.85
C GLN A 7 -10.83 -4.81 -4.13
N ILE A 8 -10.49 -4.81 -2.83
CA ILE A 8 -10.27 -3.58 -2.09
C ILE A 8 -8.84 -3.12 -2.33
N LYS A 9 -8.73 -1.88 -2.78
CA LYS A 9 -7.47 -1.16 -2.94
C LYS A 9 -7.52 0.14 -2.15
N TYR A 10 -6.40 0.67 -1.76
CA TYR A 10 -6.34 2.07 -1.33
C TYR A 10 -6.67 2.94 -2.55
N ALA A 11 -7.37 4.07 -2.33
CA ALA A 11 -7.65 4.99 -3.41
C ALA A 11 -6.35 5.26 -4.18
N ASP A 12 -6.42 5.18 -5.50
CA ASP A 12 -5.31 5.47 -6.40
C ASP A 12 -4.83 6.91 -6.19
N TYR A 13 -4.12 7.08 -5.14
CA TYR A 13 -2.98 7.95 -5.24
C TYR A 13 -2.04 7.15 -6.12
N ASP A 14 -1.75 7.66 -7.31
CA ASP A 14 -0.69 7.08 -8.10
C ASP A 14 0.37 6.57 -7.14
N TYR A 15 0.79 5.33 -7.29
CA TYR A 15 1.85 4.74 -6.46
C TYR A 15 3.04 5.69 -6.36
N TYR A 16 3.07 6.66 -7.21
CA TYR A 16 4.06 7.69 -7.42
C TYR A 16 3.72 9.03 -6.75
N ASP A 17 2.50 9.24 -6.30
CA ASP A 17 2.09 10.43 -5.55
C ASP A 17 2.17 10.21 -4.03
N PHE A 18 3.22 9.54 -3.59
CA PHE A 18 3.63 9.59 -2.18
C PHE A 18 4.08 10.98 -1.75
N VAL A 19 4.16 11.90 -2.67
CA VAL A 19 4.39 13.29 -2.34
C VAL A 19 3.04 13.87 -1.95
N PRO A 20 2.74 13.97 -0.65
CA PRO A 20 1.63 14.79 -0.25
C PRO A 20 1.87 16.17 -0.88
N ASP A 21 0.80 16.89 -1.22
CA ASP A 21 0.82 18.30 -1.67
C ASP A 21 1.64 19.25 -0.75
N GLN A 22 2.38 18.70 0.18
CA GLN A 22 3.07 19.36 1.27
C GLN A 22 4.61 19.35 1.12
N GLY A 23 5.15 18.89 0.00
CA GLY A 23 6.54 19.15 -0.34
C GLY A 23 7.62 18.56 0.59
N VAL A 24 7.36 17.41 1.25
CA VAL A 24 8.39 16.72 2.06
C VAL A 24 9.51 16.17 1.19
N PHE A 25 9.16 15.76 -0.03
CA PHE A 25 10.10 15.27 -1.02
C PHE A 25 9.97 16.03 -2.33
N ALA A 26 11.07 16.42 -2.93
CA ALA A 26 11.12 16.75 -4.34
C ALA A 26 11.13 15.45 -5.16
N LYS A 27 10.35 15.43 -6.24
CA LYS A 27 10.23 14.27 -7.14
C LYS A 27 10.83 14.62 -8.48
N SER A 28 11.73 13.78 -8.96
CA SER A 28 12.19 13.77 -10.35
C SER A 28 11.62 12.53 -11.04
N TYR A 29 11.28 12.66 -12.31
CA TYR A 29 10.68 11.58 -13.08
C TYR A 29 11.44 11.40 -14.38
N MET A 30 11.74 10.15 -14.72
CA MET A 30 12.45 9.83 -15.93
C MET A 30 11.93 8.54 -16.56
N GLU A 31 11.62 8.61 -17.85
CA GLU A 31 11.32 7.46 -18.69
C GLU A 31 12.38 7.35 -19.77
N TYR A 32 12.95 6.16 -19.93
CA TYR A 32 13.87 5.85 -21.01
C TYR A 32 13.39 4.65 -21.82
N PRO A 33 13.41 4.72 -23.16
CA PRO A 33 13.30 3.54 -23.98
C PRO A 33 14.46 2.58 -23.66
N TYR A 34 14.15 1.32 -23.38
CA TYR A 34 15.14 0.31 -23.02
C TYR A 34 16.26 0.17 -24.07
N ASP A 35 15.92 0.25 -25.36
CA ASP A 35 16.86 0.09 -26.47
C ASP A 35 17.97 1.17 -26.52
N PHE A 36 17.82 2.27 -25.80
CA PHE A 36 18.79 3.36 -25.74
C PHE A 36 19.61 3.39 -24.45
N CYS A 37 19.37 2.46 -23.51
CA CYS A 37 20.00 2.48 -22.19
C CYS A 37 20.82 1.21 -21.99
N SER A 38 22.14 1.30 -22.01
CA SER A 38 22.99 0.17 -21.60
C SER A 38 23.00 0.05 -20.06
N GLU A 39 23.35 -1.15 -19.56
CA GLU A 39 23.54 -1.39 -18.12
C GLU A 39 24.42 -0.31 -17.48
N THR A 40 25.57 0.00 -18.09
CA THR A 40 26.51 0.99 -17.56
C THR A 40 25.87 2.38 -17.43
N ILE A 41 25.17 2.84 -18.48
CA ILE A 41 24.53 4.16 -18.48
C ILE A 41 23.46 4.23 -17.39
N LEU A 42 22.63 3.20 -17.29
CA LEU A 42 21.55 3.16 -16.30
C LEU A 42 22.08 3.11 -14.87
N CYS A 43 23.06 2.23 -14.62
CA CYS A 43 23.66 2.11 -13.29
C CYS A 43 24.41 3.38 -12.87
N ASP A 44 25.14 4.00 -13.79
CA ASP A 44 25.82 5.27 -13.51
C ASP A 44 24.82 6.41 -13.23
N TYR A 45 23.71 6.42 -13.92
CA TYR A 45 22.64 7.38 -13.68
C TYR A 45 22.04 7.22 -12.28
N ILE A 46 21.67 5.98 -11.89
CA ILE A 46 21.11 5.70 -10.55
C ILE A 46 22.16 6.04 -9.47
N CYS A 47 23.41 5.70 -9.69
CA CYS A 47 24.47 6.10 -8.76
C CYS A 47 24.56 7.64 -8.62
N GLY A 48 24.45 8.37 -9.74
CA GLY A 48 24.43 9.84 -9.74
C GLY A 48 23.26 10.41 -8.96
N MET A 49 22.05 9.86 -9.10
CA MET A 49 20.89 10.26 -8.29
C MET A 49 21.17 10.11 -6.79
N ILE A 50 21.75 8.98 -6.38
CA ILE A 50 22.07 8.71 -4.98
C ILE A 50 23.15 9.67 -4.48
N ASP A 51 24.18 9.96 -5.29
CA ASP A 51 25.24 10.91 -4.96
C ASP A 51 24.70 12.35 -4.78
N GLU A 52 23.62 12.69 -5.50
CA GLU A 52 22.88 13.95 -5.34
C GLU A 52 21.90 13.95 -4.16
N GLY A 53 21.84 12.88 -3.39
CA GLY A 53 20.97 12.74 -2.24
C GLY A 53 19.53 12.34 -2.58
N GLU A 54 19.32 11.74 -3.75
CA GLU A 54 18.02 11.20 -4.14
C GLU A 54 17.93 9.70 -3.83
N TYR A 55 16.77 9.25 -3.37
CA TYR A 55 16.40 7.83 -3.37
C TYR A 55 15.76 7.50 -4.70
N CYS A 56 16.21 6.43 -5.34
CA CYS A 56 15.62 6.00 -6.61
C CYS A 56 14.51 4.97 -6.34
N PHE A 57 13.31 5.23 -6.86
CA PHE A 57 12.25 4.23 -6.95
C PHE A 57 12.18 3.71 -8.37
N ALA A 58 12.15 2.39 -8.53
CA ALA A 58 12.09 1.72 -9.82
C ALA A 58 11.01 0.64 -9.82
N LEU A 59 10.42 0.39 -10.97
CA LEU A 59 9.60 -0.80 -11.20
C LEU A 59 10.48 -1.90 -11.80
N TRP A 60 10.44 -3.08 -11.22
CA TRP A 60 11.24 -4.21 -11.66
C TRP A 60 10.44 -5.51 -11.79
N ASN A 61 10.98 -6.47 -12.50
CA ASN A 61 10.45 -7.82 -12.57
C ASN A 61 10.87 -8.59 -11.31
N GLU A 62 9.92 -8.77 -10.39
CA GLU A 62 10.14 -9.48 -9.13
C GLU A 62 10.63 -10.91 -9.33
N THR A 63 10.20 -11.59 -10.40
CA THR A 63 10.62 -12.97 -10.67
C THR A 63 12.14 -13.09 -10.82
N ILE A 64 12.78 -12.14 -11.52
CA ILE A 64 14.23 -12.13 -11.71
C ILE A 64 14.93 -11.97 -10.37
N ILE A 65 14.46 -11.02 -9.56
CA ILE A 65 15.04 -10.73 -8.25
C ILE A 65 14.85 -11.89 -7.28
N THR A 66 13.64 -12.45 -7.21
CA THR A 66 13.34 -13.62 -6.37
C THR A 66 14.17 -14.84 -6.76
N ASN A 67 14.33 -15.08 -8.07
CA ASN A 67 15.18 -16.17 -8.57
C ASN A 67 16.64 -15.97 -8.16
N TYR A 68 17.13 -14.74 -8.24
CA TYR A 68 18.50 -14.41 -7.83
C TYR A 68 18.69 -14.63 -6.32
N LEU A 69 17.81 -14.06 -5.47
CA LEU A 69 17.95 -14.08 -4.03
C LEU A 69 17.69 -15.46 -3.41
N TYR A 70 16.64 -16.13 -3.84
CA TYR A 70 16.12 -17.34 -3.15
C TYR A 70 16.27 -18.63 -3.97
N LYS A 71 16.76 -18.54 -5.20
CA LYS A 71 16.86 -19.70 -6.13
C LYS A 71 15.49 -20.38 -6.37
N LYS A 72 14.42 -19.62 -6.25
CA LYS A 72 13.04 -20.09 -6.48
C LYS A 72 12.67 -19.79 -7.94
N GLN A 73 12.15 -20.79 -8.65
CA GLN A 73 11.50 -20.55 -9.95
C GLN A 73 10.07 -20.09 -9.67
N ASN A 74 9.80 -18.82 -9.86
CA ASN A 74 8.44 -18.28 -9.81
C ASN A 74 7.98 -18.01 -11.27
N PRO A 75 6.88 -18.63 -11.74
CA PRO A 75 6.47 -18.52 -13.15
C PRO A 75 5.72 -17.24 -13.51
N GLY A 76 5.52 -16.32 -12.56
CA GLY A 76 4.77 -15.08 -12.79
C GLY A 76 5.67 -13.91 -13.15
N ILE A 77 5.24 -13.07 -14.10
CA ILE A 77 5.84 -11.76 -14.32
C ILE A 77 5.05 -10.78 -13.45
N TYR A 78 5.66 -10.33 -12.37
CA TYR A 78 5.07 -9.33 -11.49
C TYR A 78 5.96 -8.09 -11.48
N GLY A 79 5.39 -6.95 -11.87
CA GLY A 79 6.04 -5.65 -11.72
C GLY A 79 5.83 -5.15 -10.29
N HIS A 80 6.89 -5.10 -9.49
CA HIS A 80 6.85 -4.48 -8.17
C HIS A 80 7.78 -3.28 -8.11
N GLY A 81 7.45 -2.36 -7.20
CA GLY A 81 8.30 -1.22 -6.91
C GLY A 81 9.38 -1.57 -5.89
N CYS A 82 10.57 -1.05 -6.11
CA CYS A 82 11.66 -1.10 -5.14
C CYS A 82 12.28 0.28 -4.93
N PHE A 83 12.85 0.49 -3.76
CA PHE A 83 13.72 1.64 -3.48
C PHE A 83 15.18 1.25 -3.55
N VAL A 84 15.95 2.03 -4.29
CA VAL A 84 17.41 1.99 -4.27
C VAL A 84 17.88 3.17 -3.41
N TYR A 85 18.57 2.87 -2.31
CA TYR A 85 18.98 3.87 -1.33
C TYR A 85 20.50 3.97 -1.17
N GLY A 86 21.25 3.17 -1.91
CA GLY A 86 22.70 3.17 -1.88
C GLY A 86 23.29 2.23 -2.92
N TYR A 87 24.59 2.25 -3.05
CA TYR A 87 25.34 1.36 -3.94
C TYR A 87 26.77 1.14 -3.45
N ASP A 88 27.42 0.13 -4.01
CA ASP A 88 28.86 -0.14 -3.88
C ASP A 88 29.43 -0.37 -5.30
N ARG A 89 30.21 0.59 -5.82
CA ARG A 89 30.78 0.50 -7.17
C ARG A 89 31.83 -0.59 -7.31
N ASP A 90 32.59 -0.87 -6.25
CA ASP A 90 33.64 -1.88 -6.28
C ASP A 90 33.04 -3.28 -6.35
N LYS A 91 31.96 -3.52 -5.61
CA LYS A 91 31.19 -4.76 -5.64
C LYS A 91 30.16 -4.81 -6.75
N LYS A 92 29.90 -3.70 -7.43
CA LYS A 92 28.84 -3.53 -8.44
C LYS A 92 27.49 -3.99 -7.95
N VAL A 93 27.05 -3.48 -6.79
CA VAL A 93 25.74 -3.79 -6.21
C VAL A 93 24.97 -2.53 -5.82
N PHE A 94 23.66 -2.60 -5.96
CA PHE A 94 22.73 -1.65 -5.35
C PHE A 94 22.25 -2.17 -4.00
N TYR A 95 22.08 -1.26 -3.05
CA TYR A 95 21.36 -1.50 -1.80
C TYR A 95 19.90 -1.14 -2.01
N THR A 96 19.04 -2.13 -1.95
CA THR A 96 17.63 -2.02 -2.30
C THR A 96 16.73 -2.39 -1.14
N GLN A 97 15.51 -1.88 -1.18
CA GLN A 97 14.46 -2.24 -0.26
C GLN A 97 13.14 -2.43 -1.03
N GLY A 98 12.46 -3.54 -0.77
CA GLY A 98 11.24 -3.90 -1.47
C GLY A 98 10.65 -5.22 -0.99
N TYR A 99 9.61 -5.66 -1.68
CA TYR A 99 9.06 -7.00 -1.54
C TYR A 99 9.80 -7.93 -2.52
N PHE A 100 10.46 -8.97 -2.02
CA PHE A 100 11.25 -9.87 -2.86
C PHE A 100 10.63 -11.25 -3.03
N ASP A 101 9.70 -11.61 -2.14
CA ASP A 101 8.99 -12.90 -2.16
C ASP A 101 7.47 -12.76 -1.95
N ASN A 102 6.92 -11.55 -2.15
CA ASN A 102 5.53 -11.18 -1.89
C ASN A 102 5.09 -11.21 -0.41
N GLU A 103 5.98 -11.49 0.54
CA GLU A 103 5.58 -11.66 1.93
C GLU A 103 6.08 -10.53 2.83
N ASN A 104 7.35 -10.13 2.69
CA ASN A 104 7.97 -9.19 3.60
C ASN A 104 8.67 -8.04 2.87
N TRP A 105 8.68 -6.88 3.52
CA TRP A 105 9.47 -5.73 3.11
C TRP A 105 10.89 -5.89 3.66
N GLU A 106 11.87 -6.11 2.78
CA GLU A 106 13.22 -6.49 3.14
C GLU A 106 14.28 -5.61 2.48
N HIS A 107 15.50 -5.69 3.00
CA HIS A 107 16.70 -5.13 2.40
C HIS A 107 17.46 -6.19 1.62
N ALA A 108 17.96 -5.83 0.45
CA ALA A 108 18.80 -6.72 -0.35
C ALA A 108 19.95 -5.98 -1.04
N GLN A 109 20.99 -6.73 -1.39
CA GLN A 109 22.06 -6.30 -2.27
C GLN A 109 21.84 -6.98 -3.62
N ILE A 110 21.59 -6.18 -4.64
CA ILE A 110 21.30 -6.66 -5.99
C ILE A 110 22.42 -6.25 -6.92
N PRO A 111 23.10 -7.20 -7.62
CA PRO A 111 24.10 -6.89 -8.62
C PRO A 111 23.57 -5.98 -9.73
N PHE A 112 24.40 -5.15 -10.29
CA PHE A 112 24.03 -4.18 -11.33
C PHE A 112 23.43 -4.86 -12.56
N ASP A 113 24.01 -5.95 -13.02
CA ASP A 113 23.54 -6.74 -14.15
C ASP A 113 22.16 -7.35 -13.89
N ILE A 114 21.94 -7.93 -12.71
CA ILE A 114 20.63 -8.50 -12.30
C ILE A 114 19.57 -7.40 -12.16
N PHE A 115 19.96 -6.25 -11.59
CA PHE A 115 19.07 -5.11 -11.47
C PHE A 115 18.65 -4.57 -12.85
N TYR A 116 19.60 -4.41 -13.76
CA TYR A 116 19.36 -3.99 -15.14
C TYR A 116 18.45 -4.97 -15.87
N GLU A 117 18.72 -6.29 -15.78
CA GLU A 117 17.86 -7.32 -16.34
C GLU A 117 16.42 -7.21 -15.80
N ALA A 118 16.26 -7.05 -14.48
CA ALA A 118 14.95 -6.97 -13.87
C ALA A 118 14.15 -5.73 -14.33
N LEU A 119 14.80 -4.59 -14.55
CA LEU A 119 14.15 -3.40 -15.09
C LEU A 119 13.70 -3.59 -16.53
N SER A 120 14.48 -4.26 -17.35
CA SER A 120 14.23 -4.45 -18.79
C SER A 120 12.95 -5.24 -19.09
N TYR A 121 12.55 -6.13 -18.19
CA TYR A 121 11.37 -6.98 -18.35
C TYR A 121 10.09 -6.42 -17.70
N CYS A 122 10.15 -5.24 -17.09
CA CYS A 122 9.03 -4.73 -16.32
C CYS A 122 8.01 -3.90 -17.13
N SER A 123 8.38 -3.47 -18.32
CA SER A 123 7.55 -2.62 -19.15
C SER A 123 7.04 -3.34 -20.39
N GLU A 124 5.71 -3.41 -20.55
CA GLU A 124 5.07 -3.84 -21.81
C GLU A 124 5.41 -2.91 -22.99
N LYS A 125 5.84 -1.67 -22.71
CA LYS A 125 6.21 -0.67 -23.70
C LYS A 125 7.72 -0.64 -24.00
N GLY A 126 8.53 -1.45 -23.32
CA GLY A 126 9.99 -1.39 -23.44
C GLY A 126 10.59 -0.11 -22.83
N GLU A 127 9.95 0.50 -21.87
CA GLU A 127 10.40 1.73 -21.19
C GLU A 127 10.84 1.41 -19.76
N ILE A 128 11.94 2.00 -19.32
CA ILE A 128 12.39 1.96 -17.92
C ILE A 128 11.88 3.21 -17.23
N THR A 129 11.14 3.03 -16.14
CA THR A 129 10.66 4.14 -15.31
C THR A 129 11.47 4.24 -14.04
N LEU A 130 12.11 5.38 -13.83
CA LEU A 130 12.82 5.72 -12.59
C LEU A 130 12.23 6.99 -11.99
N ILE A 131 12.07 6.99 -10.67
CA ILE A 131 11.57 8.13 -9.92
C ILE A 131 12.56 8.46 -8.81
N GLY A 132 13.09 9.66 -8.84
CA GLY A 132 13.94 10.20 -7.78
C GLY A 132 13.11 10.85 -6.68
N TYR A 133 13.44 10.59 -5.44
CA TYR A 133 12.89 11.26 -4.26
C TYR A 133 14.01 11.87 -3.45
N ARG A 134 13.99 13.18 -3.32
CA ARG A 134 14.94 13.93 -2.48
C ARG A 134 14.23 14.60 -1.33
N GLU A 135 14.74 14.42 -0.12
CA GLU A 135 14.24 15.13 1.06
C GLU A 135 14.44 16.65 0.90
N ILE A 136 13.41 17.42 1.22
CA ILE A 136 13.51 18.88 1.28
C ILE A 136 13.89 19.26 2.71
N SER A 137 15.16 19.63 2.91
CA SER A 137 15.78 19.87 4.22
C SER A 137 15.11 20.97 5.05
N ASP A 138 14.45 21.91 4.39
CA ASP A 138 13.79 23.04 5.06
C ASP A 138 12.32 22.79 5.37
N TYR A 139 11.81 21.58 5.05
CA TYR A 139 10.44 21.23 5.32
C TYR A 139 10.22 21.04 6.83
N LYS A 140 9.37 21.89 7.40
CA LYS A 140 8.87 21.69 8.75
C LYS A 140 7.58 20.93 8.69
N TRP A 141 7.60 19.72 9.24
CA TRP A 141 6.37 18.94 9.40
C TRP A 141 5.41 19.68 10.32
N GLU A 142 4.30 20.14 9.78
CA GLU A 142 3.17 20.63 10.55
C GLU A 142 2.03 19.61 10.50
N SER A 143 1.58 19.17 11.67
CA SER A 143 0.43 18.28 11.74
C SER A 143 -0.82 19.02 11.30
N ASN A 144 -1.40 18.61 10.15
CA ASN A 144 -2.65 19.20 9.69
C ASN A 144 -3.86 18.45 10.26
N ILE A 145 -4.13 18.67 11.55
CA ILE A 145 -5.26 18.05 12.26
C ILE A 145 -6.57 18.34 11.55
N SER A 146 -6.78 19.57 11.04
CA SER A 146 -7.98 19.94 10.31
C SER A 146 -8.17 19.12 9.02
N LYS A 147 -7.09 18.80 8.30
CA LYS A 147 -7.13 17.91 7.14
C LYS A 147 -7.52 16.48 7.56
N ILE A 148 -6.91 15.96 8.63
CA ILE A 148 -7.24 14.61 9.14
C ILE A 148 -8.72 14.54 9.55
N ILE A 149 -9.22 15.54 10.27
CA ILE A 149 -10.63 15.64 10.67
C ILE A 149 -11.54 15.67 9.45
N ARG A 150 -11.22 16.49 8.46
CA ARG A 150 -11.99 16.58 7.22
C ARG A 150 -12.08 15.23 6.51
N GLU A 151 -10.98 14.52 6.36
CA GLU A 151 -10.95 13.20 5.69
C GLU A 151 -11.72 12.14 6.51
N LEU A 152 -11.61 12.15 7.83
CA LEU A 152 -12.43 11.30 8.70
C LEU A 152 -13.92 11.59 8.56
N ASN A 153 -14.30 12.87 8.45
CA ASN A 153 -15.70 13.27 8.23
C ASN A 153 -16.21 12.85 6.84
N VAL A 154 -15.39 12.99 5.80
CA VAL A 154 -15.70 12.52 4.44
C VAL A 154 -15.97 11.02 4.48
N TYR A 155 -15.08 10.26 5.09
CA TYR A 155 -15.25 8.82 5.28
C TYR A 155 -16.50 8.47 6.09
N ALA A 156 -16.66 9.08 7.27
CA ALA A 156 -17.79 8.80 8.16
C ALA A 156 -19.15 9.12 7.54
N ARG A 157 -19.21 10.11 6.66
CA ARG A 157 -20.44 10.48 5.93
C ARG A 157 -20.67 9.60 4.71
N ASN A 158 -19.71 8.76 4.34
CA ASN A 158 -19.73 8.01 3.09
C ASN A 158 -20.03 8.92 1.89
N SER A 159 -19.37 10.09 1.88
CA SER A 159 -19.75 11.20 0.99
C SER A 159 -18.99 11.20 -0.35
N ARG A 160 -18.00 10.32 -0.50
CA ARG A 160 -17.41 10.09 -1.82
C ARG A 160 -18.44 9.43 -2.72
N ARG A 161 -18.58 9.95 -3.93
CA ARG A 161 -19.52 9.40 -4.90
C ARG A 161 -18.93 8.13 -5.49
N ASP A 162 -19.67 7.03 -5.39
CA ASP A 162 -19.38 5.83 -6.14
C ASP A 162 -19.40 6.11 -7.64
N CYS A 163 -18.47 5.54 -8.37
CA CYS A 163 -18.44 5.53 -9.83
C CYS A 163 -19.02 4.21 -10.35
N GLU A 164 -19.22 4.11 -11.67
CA GLU A 164 -19.77 2.90 -12.30
C GLU A 164 -19.00 1.65 -11.86
N ASP A 165 -17.66 1.73 -11.84
CA ASP A 165 -16.75 0.62 -11.56
C ASP A 165 -16.04 0.71 -10.21
N THR A 166 -16.32 1.72 -9.39
CA THR A 166 -15.59 1.97 -8.15
C THR A 166 -16.51 2.35 -7.01
N ARG A 167 -16.32 1.72 -5.87
CA ARG A 167 -16.99 2.03 -4.59
C ARG A 167 -15.97 2.58 -3.61
N TYR A 168 -16.39 3.54 -2.80
CA TYR A 168 -15.55 4.23 -1.84
C TYR A 168 -16.02 4.00 -0.41
N ASP A 169 -15.14 4.30 0.55
CA ASP A 169 -15.41 4.32 1.97
C ASP A 169 -16.06 2.99 2.46
N LEU A 170 -17.07 3.05 3.29
CA LEU A 170 -17.78 1.87 3.78
C LEU A 170 -18.47 1.07 2.66
N ASN A 171 -18.89 1.72 1.56
CA ASN A 171 -19.49 1.04 0.41
C ASN A 171 -18.49 0.10 -0.27
N ALA A 172 -17.19 0.41 -0.24
CA ALA A 172 -16.16 -0.46 -0.78
C ALA A 172 -16.11 -1.79 0.00
N GLU A 173 -16.12 -1.74 1.33
CA GLU A 173 -16.10 -2.93 2.17
C GLU A 173 -17.39 -3.74 2.05
N LEU A 174 -18.55 -3.07 2.02
CA LEU A 174 -19.84 -3.72 1.78
C LEU A 174 -19.87 -4.42 0.42
N SER A 175 -19.40 -3.78 -0.63
CA SER A 175 -19.29 -4.36 -1.97
C SER A 175 -18.39 -5.59 -1.98
N PHE A 176 -17.19 -5.48 -1.37
CA PHE A 176 -16.26 -6.60 -1.27
C PHE A 176 -16.91 -7.82 -0.60
N PHE A 177 -17.47 -7.66 0.60
CA PHE A 177 -18.05 -8.78 1.34
C PHE A 177 -19.32 -9.34 0.68
N SER A 178 -20.12 -8.51 0.00
CA SER A 178 -21.33 -8.97 -0.69
C SER A 178 -21.03 -9.78 -1.96
N ASN A 179 -19.87 -9.59 -2.55
CA ASN A 179 -19.43 -10.29 -3.76
C ASN A 179 -18.75 -11.64 -3.48
N LEU A 180 -18.44 -11.96 -2.23
CA LEU A 180 -17.85 -13.25 -1.88
C LEU A 180 -18.81 -14.40 -2.16
N ARG A 181 -18.28 -15.53 -2.59
CA ARG A 181 -19.04 -16.74 -2.91
C ARG A 181 -18.39 -17.96 -2.26
N VAL A 182 -19.23 -18.88 -1.81
CA VAL A 182 -18.76 -20.20 -1.32
C VAL A 182 -18.01 -20.92 -2.45
N GLY A 183 -16.88 -21.50 -2.13
CA GLY A 183 -16.04 -22.23 -3.09
C GLY A 183 -15.06 -21.35 -3.89
N ALA A 184 -15.21 -20.02 -3.86
CA ALA A 184 -14.26 -19.12 -4.46
C ALA A 184 -13.23 -18.61 -3.43
N PRO A 185 -11.93 -18.51 -3.76
CA PRO A 185 -10.94 -17.98 -2.85
C PRO A 185 -11.21 -16.50 -2.53
N VAL A 186 -10.97 -16.13 -1.29
CA VAL A 186 -11.04 -14.72 -0.84
C VAL A 186 -9.72 -14.03 -1.18
N HIS A 187 -9.81 -12.84 -1.72
CA HIS A 187 -8.62 -12.03 -2.02
C HIS A 187 -7.97 -11.52 -0.73
N VAL A 188 -6.91 -12.20 -0.30
CA VAL A 188 -6.22 -11.93 0.96
C VAL A 188 -5.65 -10.51 1.07
N PRO A 189 -5.03 -9.93 0.02
CA PRO A 189 -4.58 -8.54 0.05
C PRO A 189 -5.68 -7.54 0.41
N SER A 190 -6.92 -7.72 -0.08
CA SER A 190 -8.06 -6.88 0.32
C SER A 190 -8.36 -6.95 1.82
N LEU A 191 -8.24 -8.13 2.43
CA LEU A 191 -8.40 -8.29 3.88
C LEU A 191 -7.28 -7.59 4.67
N TYR A 192 -6.06 -7.60 4.16
CA TYR A 192 -4.96 -6.81 4.72
C TYR A 192 -5.23 -5.31 4.61
N CYS A 193 -5.68 -4.83 3.44
CA CYS A 193 -6.06 -3.42 3.27
C CYS A 193 -7.11 -2.96 4.29
N ILE A 194 -8.16 -3.76 4.49
CA ILE A 194 -9.19 -3.46 5.49
C ILE A 194 -8.56 -3.38 6.89
N TYR A 195 -7.77 -4.37 7.27
CA TYR A 195 -7.13 -4.41 8.58
C TYR A 195 -6.19 -3.22 8.82
N GLU A 196 -5.29 -2.93 7.88
CA GLU A 196 -4.36 -1.80 8.01
C GLU A 196 -5.08 -0.45 8.04
N HIS A 197 -6.18 -0.32 7.28
CA HIS A 197 -7.02 0.88 7.32
C HIS A 197 -7.58 1.14 8.72
N LYS A 198 -8.06 0.09 9.43
CA LYS A 198 -8.54 0.24 10.81
C LYS A 198 -7.41 0.56 11.79
N LYS A 199 -6.22 -0.01 11.60
CA LYS A 199 -5.03 0.39 12.38
C LYS A 199 -4.66 1.86 12.18
N LEU A 200 -4.79 2.37 10.96
CA LEU A 200 -4.57 3.79 10.69
C LEU A 200 -5.61 4.67 11.39
N PHE A 201 -6.86 4.25 11.48
CA PHE A 201 -7.86 4.98 12.26
C PHE A 201 -7.46 5.08 13.74
N GLU A 202 -7.11 3.98 14.37
CA GLU A 202 -6.66 3.97 15.76
C GLU A 202 -5.47 4.93 15.97
N LYS A 203 -4.44 4.82 15.13
CA LYS A 203 -3.25 5.68 15.22
C LYS A 203 -3.57 7.16 15.01
N ARG A 204 -4.45 7.48 14.05
CA ARG A 204 -4.85 8.87 13.78
C ARG A 204 -5.63 9.47 14.95
N LEU A 205 -6.56 8.74 15.55
CA LEU A 205 -7.30 9.22 16.73
C LEU A 205 -6.38 9.42 17.94
N ASP A 206 -5.46 8.48 18.18
CA ASP A 206 -4.48 8.60 19.26
C ASP A 206 -3.56 9.82 19.06
N PHE A 207 -3.10 10.03 17.85
CA PHE A 207 -2.31 11.21 17.47
C PHE A 207 -3.12 12.51 17.69
N MET A 208 -4.32 12.59 17.15
CA MET A 208 -5.19 13.77 17.31
C MET A 208 -5.47 14.09 18.78
N LYS A 209 -5.67 13.07 19.60
CA LYS A 209 -5.86 13.24 21.05
C LYS A 209 -4.62 13.82 21.71
N LYS A 210 -3.42 13.35 21.35
CA LYS A 210 -2.14 13.88 21.85
C LYS A 210 -1.92 15.34 21.45
N GLU A 211 -2.40 15.73 20.28
CA GLU A 211 -2.36 17.10 19.77
C GLU A 211 -3.51 17.98 20.32
N GLY A 212 -4.25 17.50 21.30
CA GLY A 212 -5.29 18.27 21.99
C GLY A 212 -6.66 18.32 21.31
N ALA A 213 -6.89 17.51 20.26
CA ALA A 213 -8.23 17.38 19.70
C ALA A 213 -9.20 16.72 20.69
N PRO A 214 -10.51 17.05 20.69
CA PRO A 214 -11.48 16.58 21.68
C PRO A 214 -11.92 15.12 21.44
N ILE A 215 -10.95 14.22 21.29
CA ILE A 215 -11.16 12.79 21.08
C ILE A 215 -11.44 12.13 22.44
N LYS A 216 -12.57 11.47 22.57
CA LYS A 216 -12.98 10.77 23.77
C LYS A 216 -12.32 9.40 23.88
N GLU A 217 -12.18 8.88 25.09
CA GLU A 217 -11.69 7.52 25.32
C GLU A 217 -12.59 6.46 24.68
N SER A 218 -13.90 6.70 24.63
CA SER A 218 -14.87 5.85 23.93
C SER A 218 -14.54 5.69 22.44
N ASP A 219 -14.06 6.77 21.78
CA ASP A 219 -13.76 6.77 20.36
C ASP A 219 -12.50 5.93 20.08
N LEU A 220 -11.50 6.06 20.95
CA LEU A 220 -10.28 5.23 20.89
C LEU A 220 -10.59 3.75 21.15
N ASN A 221 -11.45 3.45 22.11
CA ASN A 221 -11.85 2.08 22.40
C ASN A 221 -12.60 1.45 21.21
N LEU A 222 -13.51 2.21 20.59
CA LEU A 222 -14.22 1.75 19.39
C LEU A 222 -13.27 1.52 18.22
N ALA A 223 -12.26 2.39 18.01
CA ALA A 223 -11.24 2.17 17.01
C ALA A 223 -10.42 0.89 17.28
N LYS A 224 -10.04 0.62 18.53
CA LYS A 224 -9.38 -0.64 18.94
C LYS A 224 -10.26 -1.86 18.66
N GLU A 225 -11.56 -1.77 18.88
CA GLU A 225 -12.51 -2.84 18.57
C GLU A 225 -12.59 -3.08 17.05
N LEU A 226 -12.59 -2.02 16.23
CA LEU A 226 -12.51 -2.14 14.77
C LEU A 226 -11.24 -2.87 14.31
N VAL A 227 -10.08 -2.55 14.90
CA VAL A 227 -8.82 -3.25 14.62
C VAL A 227 -8.92 -4.73 14.94
N ARG A 228 -9.48 -5.09 16.13
CA ARG A 228 -9.65 -6.49 16.52
C ARG A 228 -10.61 -7.25 15.59
N ALA A 229 -11.75 -6.60 15.25
CA ALA A 229 -12.75 -7.20 14.37
C ALA A 229 -12.18 -7.43 12.95
N SER A 230 -11.49 -6.44 12.38
CA SER A 230 -10.87 -6.57 11.05
C SER A 230 -9.75 -7.61 11.03
N HIS A 231 -8.95 -7.69 12.09
CA HIS A 231 -7.94 -8.76 12.25
C HIS A 231 -8.59 -10.15 12.26
N LYS A 232 -9.71 -10.31 13.00
CA LYS A 232 -10.46 -11.57 13.03
C LYS A 232 -10.98 -11.94 11.65
N VAL A 233 -11.54 -11.00 10.89
CA VAL A 233 -12.01 -11.24 9.51
C VAL A 233 -10.85 -11.69 8.63
N LYS A 234 -9.71 -11.01 8.70
CA LYS A 234 -8.48 -11.38 7.96
C LYS A 234 -8.06 -12.82 8.25
N LEU A 235 -7.94 -13.19 9.52
CA LEU A 235 -7.52 -14.56 9.91
C LEU A 235 -8.52 -15.61 9.44
N LEU A 236 -9.83 -15.34 9.56
CA LEU A 236 -10.87 -16.27 9.08
C LEU A 236 -10.87 -16.39 7.56
N GLY A 237 -10.58 -15.32 6.80
CA GLY A 237 -10.44 -15.38 5.36
C GLY A 237 -9.22 -16.20 4.91
N ILE A 238 -8.08 -16.04 5.57
CA ILE A 238 -6.89 -16.86 5.32
C ILE A 238 -7.18 -18.34 5.64
N ASN A 239 -7.82 -18.62 6.76
CA ASN A 239 -8.21 -19.98 7.14
C ASN A 239 -9.19 -20.59 6.15
N TYR A 240 -10.15 -19.81 5.66
CA TYR A 240 -11.09 -20.26 4.63
C TYR A 240 -10.38 -20.65 3.33
N ASN A 241 -9.41 -19.87 2.87
CA ASN A 241 -8.63 -20.22 1.69
C ASN A 241 -7.83 -21.52 1.86
N SER A 242 -7.36 -21.79 3.08
CA SER A 242 -6.63 -23.03 3.39
C SER A 242 -7.56 -24.25 3.56
N ASN A 243 -8.81 -24.02 3.99
CA ASN A 243 -9.79 -25.06 4.23
C ASN A 243 -11.20 -24.59 3.82
N PRO A 244 -11.48 -24.54 2.50
CA PRO A 244 -12.72 -23.98 1.97
C PRO A 244 -13.91 -24.93 2.24
N CYS A 245 -14.77 -24.52 3.17
CA CYS A 245 -16.04 -25.19 3.46
C CYS A 245 -17.13 -24.17 3.86
N GLU A 246 -18.39 -24.57 3.82
CA GLU A 246 -19.52 -23.70 4.18
C GLU A 246 -19.40 -23.15 5.61
N ALA A 247 -18.95 -23.94 6.56
CA ALA A 247 -18.78 -23.51 7.94
C ALA A 247 -17.72 -22.43 8.11
N SER A 248 -16.55 -22.59 7.48
CA SER A 248 -15.49 -21.57 7.52
C SER A 248 -15.89 -20.29 6.78
N PHE A 249 -16.63 -20.41 5.67
CA PHE A 249 -17.20 -19.27 4.95
C PHE A 249 -18.22 -18.51 5.81
N ALA A 250 -19.16 -19.21 6.43
CA ALA A 250 -20.17 -18.63 7.31
C ALA A 250 -19.54 -17.92 8.52
N ALA A 251 -18.49 -18.52 9.12
CA ALA A 251 -17.75 -17.90 10.23
C ALA A 251 -17.09 -16.59 9.79
N MET A 252 -16.44 -16.55 8.63
CA MET A 252 -15.84 -15.34 8.08
C MET A 252 -16.89 -14.26 7.79
N LEU A 253 -17.99 -14.59 7.12
CA LEU A 253 -19.06 -13.63 6.84
C LEU A 253 -19.75 -13.13 8.11
N GLY A 254 -19.90 -13.97 9.14
CA GLY A 254 -20.41 -13.54 10.45
C GLY A 254 -19.49 -12.50 11.09
N ALA A 255 -18.19 -12.70 11.04
CA ALA A 255 -17.21 -11.74 11.52
C ALA A 255 -17.20 -10.44 10.68
N ALA A 256 -17.35 -10.53 9.36
CA ALA A 256 -17.44 -9.37 8.48
C ALA A 256 -18.69 -8.52 8.76
N LYS A 257 -19.85 -9.14 9.00
CA LYS A 257 -21.07 -8.43 9.42
C LYS A 257 -20.84 -7.65 10.72
N ASN A 258 -20.23 -8.28 11.73
CA ASN A 258 -19.89 -7.60 12.99
C ASN A 258 -18.93 -6.42 12.77
N LEU A 259 -17.92 -6.55 11.91
CA LEU A 259 -17.02 -5.45 11.56
C LEU A 259 -17.79 -4.27 10.95
N ILE A 260 -18.68 -4.53 10.00
CA ILE A 260 -19.49 -3.49 9.34
C ILE A 260 -20.41 -2.78 10.35
N GLU A 261 -21.01 -3.50 11.31
CA GLU A 261 -21.85 -2.90 12.36
C GLU A 261 -21.04 -2.00 13.29
N LEU A 262 -19.87 -2.44 13.74
CA LEU A 262 -18.94 -1.62 14.53
C LEU A 262 -18.52 -0.37 13.76
N GLU A 263 -18.24 -0.47 12.48
CA GLU A 263 -17.83 0.64 11.65
C GLU A 263 -18.95 1.66 11.43
N ARG A 264 -20.18 1.23 11.26
CA ARG A 264 -21.35 2.13 11.25
C ARG A 264 -21.48 2.88 12.56
N GLY A 265 -21.25 2.21 13.68
CA GLY A 265 -21.19 2.83 15.02
C GLY A 265 -20.08 3.88 15.09
N PHE A 266 -18.88 3.56 14.65
CA PHE A 266 -17.75 4.48 14.57
C PHE A 266 -18.06 5.70 13.70
N CYS A 267 -18.58 5.51 12.50
CA CYS A 267 -18.97 6.61 11.61
C CYS A 267 -20.03 7.52 12.23
N SER A 268 -21.00 6.95 12.96
CA SER A 268 -22.03 7.74 13.65
C SER A 268 -21.44 8.61 14.77
N THR A 269 -20.50 8.05 15.53
CA THR A 269 -19.81 8.77 16.62
C THR A 269 -18.90 9.88 16.05
N THR A 270 -18.15 9.59 14.99
CA THR A 270 -17.25 10.55 14.35
C THR A 270 -18.01 11.76 13.78
N ARG A 271 -19.21 11.55 13.22
CA ARG A 271 -20.09 12.66 12.77
C ARG A 271 -20.49 13.60 13.91
N SER A 272 -20.60 13.07 15.12
CA SER A 272 -20.99 13.86 16.31
C SER A 272 -19.83 14.66 16.91
N LEU A 273 -18.60 14.40 16.49
CA LEU A 273 -17.42 15.13 16.99
C LEU A 273 -17.44 16.62 16.61
N GLY A 274 -18.38 17.07 15.77
CA GLY A 274 -18.64 18.51 15.52
C GLY A 274 -17.43 19.26 14.93
N LEU A 275 -16.51 18.53 14.31
CA LEU A 275 -15.19 18.99 13.86
C LEU A 275 -15.22 19.35 12.38
#